data_ee1052a01793c15d4e3542c001216b51
#
_entry.id   ee1052a01793c15d4e3542c001216b51
#
_cell.length_a   1.000
_cell.length_b   1.000
_cell.length_c   1.000
_cell.angle_alpha   90.00
_cell.angle_beta   90.00
_cell.angle_gamma   90.00
#
_symmetry.space_group_name_H-M   'P 1'
#
loop_
_entity.id
_entity.type
_entity.pdbx_description
1 polymer ?
#
loop_
_entity_poly.entity_id
_entity_poly.type
_entity_poly.pdbx_seq_one_letter_code
_entity_poly.pdbx_strand_id
1 'polypeptide(L)'
;LIGMLKGPSRYNPRLHPERALNRRNTVIDQMMKYDYLDEETGEKIKQEELQLHYIPVNHFSGLAPYLREKIRRDADRILKEYNEKYGTNYNLYKDGLILKTTLDAEMQQYAENAVQEHMKKLQQSYYTHLGKQEPWDKNPAILKNAIQNSTVYQRLKHQGLAEKDILKILNEKKAMLVYSPEEGEMRVDYSSIDSIKHYLKILHPAMIAVEPQSGKVKAWVGDLNYKYFQYDQVEAPRQVGSVFKPVVYSAAIHQGTRLDAYYKNEQKTYPEYDDWSPRNSDNNYEGYYTLKGALSKSINTIAVEVLLQTGIDTV
;
A
#
# COMPACT_ATOMS: atom_id res chain seq x y z
N LEU A 1 -2.68 -35.74 -12.02
CA LEU A 1 -3.80 -35.43 -11.12
C LEU A 1 -4.34 -36.64 -10.40
N ILE A 2 -4.76 -37.73 -11.12
CA ILE A 2 -5.32 -38.96 -10.53
C ILE A 2 -4.38 -39.52 -9.47
N GLY A 3 -3.07 -39.59 -9.76
CA GLY A 3 -2.07 -40.06 -8.82
C GLY A 3 -2.03 -39.30 -7.49
N MET A 4 -2.36 -38.02 -7.49
CA MET A 4 -2.38 -37.16 -6.29
C MET A 4 -3.60 -37.42 -5.38
N LEU A 5 -4.70 -37.99 -5.89
CA LEU A 5 -5.89 -38.29 -5.08
C LEU A 5 -5.59 -39.23 -3.90
N LYS A 6 -4.59 -40.11 -4.04
CA LYS A 6 -4.16 -41.00 -2.95
C LYS A 6 -3.44 -40.26 -1.78
N GLY A 7 -2.91 -39.10 -2.02
CA GLY A 7 -2.20 -38.30 -1.00
C GLY A 7 -1.66 -36.99 -1.61
N PRO A 8 -2.46 -35.91 -1.60
CA PRO A 8 -2.10 -34.64 -2.27
C PRO A 8 -0.77 -34.09 -1.82
N SER A 9 -0.48 -34.09 -0.52
CA SER A 9 0.78 -33.60 0.02
C SER A 9 1.97 -34.51 -0.30
N ARG A 10 1.77 -35.86 -0.21
CA ARG A 10 2.83 -36.85 -0.41
C ARG A 10 3.31 -36.93 -1.87
N TYR A 11 2.37 -36.77 -2.82
CA TYR A 11 2.63 -36.85 -4.26
C TYR A 11 2.56 -35.47 -4.95
N ASN A 12 2.75 -34.38 -4.19
CA ASN A 12 2.81 -33.04 -4.73
C ASN A 12 4.05 -32.88 -5.62
N PRO A 13 3.89 -32.61 -6.93
CA PRO A 13 5.02 -32.58 -7.86
C PRO A 13 5.98 -31.40 -7.59
N ARG A 14 5.51 -30.33 -6.91
CA ARG A 14 6.35 -29.21 -6.50
C ARG A 14 7.24 -29.55 -5.30
N LEU A 15 6.70 -30.28 -4.32
CA LEU A 15 7.41 -30.61 -3.08
C LEU A 15 8.21 -31.92 -3.18
N HIS A 16 7.70 -32.85 -3.98
CA HIS A 16 8.25 -34.18 -4.11
C HIS A 16 8.21 -34.67 -5.57
N PRO A 17 9.00 -34.07 -6.48
CA PRO A 17 8.92 -34.33 -7.93
C PRO A 17 9.15 -35.83 -8.28
N GLU A 18 10.13 -36.46 -7.66
CA GLU A 18 10.39 -37.89 -7.90
C GLU A 18 9.24 -38.79 -7.46
N ARG A 19 8.64 -38.52 -6.29
CA ARG A 19 7.48 -39.30 -5.83
C ARG A 19 6.26 -39.08 -6.72
N ALA A 20 6.07 -37.87 -7.21
CA ALA A 20 5.00 -37.52 -8.13
C ALA A 20 5.20 -38.22 -9.49
N LEU A 21 6.43 -38.25 -10.01
CA LEU A 21 6.80 -38.98 -11.24
C LEU A 21 6.52 -40.50 -11.12
N ASN A 22 7.03 -41.10 -10.06
CA ASN A 22 6.80 -42.55 -9.80
C ASN A 22 5.31 -42.84 -9.63
N ARG A 23 4.56 -41.95 -8.98
CA ARG A 23 3.11 -42.16 -8.83
C ARG A 23 2.36 -41.96 -10.14
N ARG A 24 2.76 -41.01 -11.01
CA ARG A 24 2.23 -40.89 -12.38
C ARG A 24 2.44 -42.15 -13.16
N ASN A 25 3.66 -42.67 -13.15
CA ASN A 25 4.02 -43.88 -13.88
C ASN A 25 3.21 -45.09 -13.39
N THR A 26 3.02 -45.25 -12.07
CA THR A 26 2.11 -46.27 -11.51
C THR A 26 0.67 -46.16 -12.04
N VAL A 27 0.17 -44.92 -12.22
CA VAL A 27 -1.19 -44.73 -12.80
C VAL A 27 -1.20 -45.10 -14.26
N ILE A 28 -0.16 -44.78 -15.04
CA ILE A 28 -0.02 -45.14 -16.45
C ILE A 28 0.04 -46.67 -16.59
N ASP A 29 0.83 -47.38 -15.74
CA ASP A 29 0.88 -48.85 -15.72
C ASP A 29 -0.50 -49.45 -15.48
N GLN A 30 -1.30 -48.87 -14.57
CA GLN A 30 -2.67 -49.34 -14.35
C GLN A 30 -3.58 -49.07 -15.56
N MET A 31 -3.40 -47.92 -16.24
CA MET A 31 -4.16 -47.60 -17.44
C MET A 31 -3.85 -48.60 -18.59
N MET A 32 -2.59 -48.95 -18.78
CA MET A 32 -2.20 -49.99 -19.75
C MET A 32 -2.77 -51.35 -19.36
N LYS A 33 -2.64 -51.74 -18.08
CA LYS A 33 -3.14 -53.02 -17.57
C LYS A 33 -4.63 -53.25 -17.78
N TYR A 34 -5.42 -52.18 -17.76
CA TYR A 34 -6.89 -52.22 -17.90
C TYR A 34 -7.37 -51.74 -19.29
N ASP A 35 -6.50 -51.73 -20.29
CA ASP A 35 -6.79 -51.39 -21.69
C ASP A 35 -7.34 -49.98 -21.92
N TYR A 36 -7.07 -49.06 -20.99
CA TYR A 36 -7.37 -47.61 -21.16
C TYR A 36 -6.31 -46.86 -21.95
N LEU A 37 -5.12 -47.47 -22.13
CA LEU A 37 -3.99 -46.89 -22.85
C LEU A 37 -3.20 -48.04 -23.48
N ASP A 38 -2.80 -47.91 -24.76
CA ASP A 38 -1.93 -48.86 -25.42
C ASP A 38 -0.50 -48.77 -24.83
N GLU A 39 0.23 -49.91 -24.97
CA GLU A 39 1.56 -50.05 -24.35
C GLU A 39 2.59 -49.09 -24.95
N GLU A 40 2.57 -48.86 -26.27
CA GLU A 40 3.51 -47.96 -26.96
C GLU A 40 3.35 -46.52 -26.47
N THR A 41 2.11 -46.01 -26.40
CA THR A 41 1.79 -44.69 -25.91
C THR A 41 2.11 -44.56 -24.41
N GLY A 42 1.80 -45.59 -23.61
CA GLY A 42 2.08 -45.59 -22.19
C GLY A 42 3.57 -45.48 -21.87
N GLU A 43 4.40 -46.28 -22.52
CA GLU A 43 5.86 -46.24 -22.34
C GLU A 43 6.45 -44.89 -22.81
N LYS A 44 5.95 -44.32 -23.89
CA LYS A 44 6.37 -43.00 -24.35
C LYS A 44 6.08 -41.92 -23.32
N ILE A 45 4.86 -41.89 -22.76
CA ILE A 45 4.46 -40.89 -21.75
C ILE A 45 5.28 -41.04 -20.45
N LYS A 46 5.64 -42.28 -20.07
CA LYS A 46 6.46 -42.52 -18.87
C LYS A 46 7.88 -41.93 -18.99
N GLN A 47 8.41 -41.79 -20.21
CA GLN A 47 9.72 -41.17 -20.47
C GLN A 47 9.67 -39.65 -20.44
N GLU A 48 8.50 -39.01 -20.54
CA GLU A 48 8.35 -37.58 -20.49
C GLU A 48 8.62 -37.04 -19.07
N GLU A 49 9.33 -35.90 -18.97
CA GLU A 49 9.52 -35.21 -17.71
C GLU A 49 8.22 -34.58 -17.23
N LEU A 50 8.10 -34.36 -15.90
CA LEU A 50 6.99 -33.60 -15.33
C LEU A 50 7.16 -32.11 -15.62
N GLN A 51 6.39 -31.59 -16.55
CA GLN A 51 6.30 -30.14 -16.78
C GLN A 51 5.33 -29.52 -15.78
N LEU A 52 5.84 -28.71 -14.90
CA LEU A 52 5.05 -28.07 -13.85
C LEU A 52 4.88 -26.57 -14.15
N HIS A 53 3.70 -26.20 -14.63
CA HIS A 53 3.29 -24.80 -14.76
C HIS A 53 2.59 -24.34 -13.49
N TYR A 54 3.35 -24.13 -12.42
CA TYR A 54 2.81 -23.69 -11.15
C TYR A 54 2.93 -22.18 -10.99
N ILE A 55 1.81 -21.48 -11.06
CA ILE A 55 1.71 -20.07 -10.73
C ILE A 55 1.09 -19.98 -9.33
N PRO A 56 1.85 -19.56 -8.30
CA PRO A 56 1.29 -19.42 -6.96
C PRO A 56 0.24 -18.31 -6.94
N VAL A 57 -1.02 -18.69 -6.79
CA VAL A 57 -2.10 -17.74 -6.54
C VAL A 57 -2.10 -17.42 -5.04
N ASN A 58 -1.74 -16.22 -4.69
CA ASN A 58 -1.80 -15.73 -3.32
C ASN A 58 -2.47 -14.34 -3.30
N HIS A 59 -2.85 -13.85 -2.11
CA HIS A 59 -3.54 -12.57 -1.97
C HIS A 59 -2.63 -11.36 -2.26
N PHE A 60 -1.31 -11.54 -2.37
CA PHE A 60 -0.36 -10.48 -2.74
C PHE A 60 -0.25 -10.28 -4.25
N SER A 61 -0.63 -11.28 -5.06
CA SER A 61 -0.51 -11.24 -6.52
C SER A 61 -1.81 -10.80 -7.19
N GLY A 62 -1.68 -10.27 -8.40
CA GLY A 62 -2.80 -9.80 -9.23
C GLY A 62 -3.08 -8.31 -9.08
N LEU A 63 -4.00 -7.82 -9.88
CA LEU A 63 -4.34 -6.40 -10.02
C LEU A 63 -4.97 -5.84 -8.75
N ALA A 64 -4.68 -4.58 -8.42
CA ALA A 64 -5.26 -3.78 -7.33
C ALA A 64 -5.31 -4.49 -5.95
N PRO A 65 -4.19 -5.01 -5.41
CA PRO A 65 -4.22 -5.80 -4.17
C PRO A 65 -4.75 -5.00 -2.96
N TYR A 66 -4.46 -3.72 -2.88
CA TYR A 66 -4.96 -2.81 -1.82
C TYR A 66 -6.48 -2.65 -1.89
N LEU A 67 -7.01 -2.36 -3.09
CA LEU A 67 -8.45 -2.22 -3.27
C LEU A 67 -9.18 -3.55 -3.01
N ARG A 68 -8.62 -4.68 -3.43
CA ARG A 68 -9.20 -6.00 -3.12
C ARG A 68 -9.32 -6.25 -1.62
N GLU A 69 -8.30 -5.88 -0.84
CA GLU A 69 -8.35 -6.01 0.61
C GLU A 69 -9.37 -5.06 1.25
N LYS A 70 -9.45 -3.81 0.74
CA LYS A 70 -10.50 -2.89 1.16
C LYS A 70 -11.90 -3.43 0.87
N ILE A 71 -12.13 -3.92 -0.36
CA ILE A 71 -13.42 -4.52 -0.76
C ILE A 71 -13.74 -5.73 0.10
N ARG A 72 -12.76 -6.57 0.42
CA ARG A 72 -12.95 -7.71 1.32
C ARG A 72 -13.45 -7.27 2.69
N ARG A 73 -12.83 -6.26 3.30
CA ARG A 73 -13.25 -5.69 4.60
C ARG A 73 -14.64 -5.07 4.53
N ASP A 74 -14.92 -4.32 3.47
CA ASP A 74 -16.24 -3.71 3.27
C ASP A 74 -17.33 -4.77 3.04
N ALA A 75 -17.04 -5.81 2.26
CA ALA A 75 -17.96 -6.92 2.03
C ALA A 75 -18.27 -7.71 3.33
N ASP A 76 -17.25 -8.00 4.15
CA ASP A 76 -17.47 -8.64 5.45
C ASP A 76 -18.40 -7.80 6.34
N ARG A 77 -18.20 -6.47 6.39
CA ARG A 77 -19.06 -5.56 7.16
C ARG A 77 -20.48 -5.54 6.61
N ILE A 78 -20.65 -5.38 5.30
CA ILE A 78 -21.97 -5.36 4.64
C ILE A 78 -22.71 -6.68 4.85
N LEU A 79 -22.02 -7.81 4.73
CA LEU A 79 -22.62 -9.12 4.96
C LEU A 79 -23.06 -9.31 6.40
N LYS A 80 -22.27 -8.83 7.36
CA LYS A 80 -22.64 -8.87 8.78
C LYS A 80 -23.94 -8.08 9.03
N GLU A 81 -23.99 -6.85 8.57
CA GLU A 81 -25.18 -5.99 8.68
C GLU A 81 -26.40 -6.61 7.97
N TYR A 82 -26.21 -7.21 6.79
CA TYR A 82 -27.26 -7.88 6.02
C TYR A 82 -27.80 -9.12 6.76
N ASN A 83 -26.89 -9.97 7.26
CA ASN A 83 -27.25 -11.19 7.99
C ASN A 83 -28.01 -10.86 9.26
N GLU A 84 -27.58 -9.85 10.03
CA GLU A 84 -28.29 -9.37 11.22
C GLU A 84 -29.67 -8.85 10.88
N LYS A 85 -29.82 -8.07 9.83
CA LYS A 85 -31.09 -7.46 9.41
C LYS A 85 -32.12 -8.46 8.89
N TYR A 86 -31.67 -9.48 8.17
CA TYR A 86 -32.58 -10.40 7.45
C TYR A 86 -32.58 -11.83 8.03
N GLY A 87 -31.86 -12.08 9.13
CA GLY A 87 -31.75 -13.41 9.73
C GLY A 87 -31.10 -14.46 8.87
N THR A 88 -30.18 -14.04 7.97
CA THR A 88 -29.42 -14.90 7.07
C THR A 88 -28.03 -15.22 7.62
N ASN A 89 -27.30 -16.11 6.97
CA ASN A 89 -25.94 -16.50 7.40
C ASN A 89 -25.00 -16.61 6.20
N TYR A 90 -25.00 -15.61 5.32
CA TYR A 90 -24.08 -15.55 4.19
C TYR A 90 -22.63 -15.37 4.63
N ASN A 91 -21.74 -16.08 3.97
CA ASN A 91 -20.30 -16.06 4.25
C ASN A 91 -19.51 -15.76 2.96
N LEU A 92 -18.64 -14.75 3.02
CA LEU A 92 -17.86 -14.29 1.87
C LEU A 92 -17.06 -15.39 1.18
N TYR A 93 -16.62 -16.41 1.90
CA TYR A 93 -15.71 -17.44 1.42
C TYR A 93 -16.39 -18.78 1.07
N LYS A 94 -17.66 -18.96 1.45
CA LYS A 94 -18.35 -20.26 1.31
C LYS A 94 -19.48 -20.23 0.30
N ASP A 95 -20.09 -19.08 0.08
CA ASP A 95 -21.38 -18.99 -0.63
C ASP A 95 -21.24 -18.54 -2.10
N GLY A 96 -19.98 -18.50 -2.62
CA GLY A 96 -19.73 -18.20 -4.03
C GLY A 96 -20.18 -16.81 -4.47
N LEU A 97 -20.08 -15.82 -3.58
CA LEU A 97 -20.53 -14.47 -3.83
C LEU A 97 -19.71 -13.78 -4.92
N ILE A 98 -20.38 -13.01 -5.77
CA ILE A 98 -19.75 -12.23 -6.84
C ILE A 98 -19.74 -10.75 -6.43
N LEU A 99 -18.56 -10.18 -6.22
CA LEU A 99 -18.37 -8.77 -5.92
C LEU A 99 -18.10 -7.99 -7.22
N LYS A 100 -19.07 -7.21 -7.67
CA LYS A 100 -18.91 -6.31 -8.83
C LYS A 100 -18.38 -4.97 -8.36
N THR A 101 -17.28 -4.52 -8.94
CA THR A 101 -16.62 -3.25 -8.61
C THR A 101 -16.70 -2.27 -9.78
N THR A 102 -16.31 -1.02 -9.54
CA THR A 102 -16.22 0.03 -10.56
C THR A 102 -14.80 0.18 -11.12
N LEU A 103 -13.87 -0.67 -10.65
CA LEU A 103 -12.49 -0.67 -11.09
C LEU A 103 -12.42 -0.90 -12.61
N ASP A 104 -11.60 -0.09 -13.27
CA ASP A 104 -11.20 -0.28 -14.66
C ASP A 104 -9.83 -0.95 -14.69
N ALA A 105 -9.76 -2.17 -15.22
CA ALA A 105 -8.56 -2.98 -15.18
C ALA A 105 -7.39 -2.36 -15.96
N GLU A 106 -7.68 -1.74 -17.09
CA GLU A 106 -6.66 -1.09 -17.94
C GLU A 106 -6.13 0.18 -17.26
N MET A 107 -7.03 1.03 -16.74
CA MET A 107 -6.65 2.22 -15.98
C MET A 107 -5.86 1.87 -14.71
N GLN A 108 -6.23 0.80 -14.01
CA GLN A 108 -5.48 0.31 -12.85
C GLN A 108 -4.06 -0.09 -13.23
N GLN A 109 -3.90 -0.81 -14.34
CA GLN A 109 -2.57 -1.23 -14.79
C GLN A 109 -1.71 -0.01 -15.18
N TYR A 110 -2.29 0.98 -15.85
CA TYR A 110 -1.58 2.22 -16.15
C TYR A 110 -1.20 2.98 -14.88
N ALA A 111 -2.08 3.03 -13.90
CA ALA A 111 -1.81 3.68 -12.61
C ALA A 111 -0.67 2.98 -11.85
N GLU A 112 -0.69 1.65 -11.75
CA GLU A 112 0.38 0.87 -11.12
C GLU A 112 1.72 1.09 -11.82
N ASN A 113 1.76 1.03 -13.15
CA ASN A 113 2.98 1.25 -13.93
C ASN A 113 3.51 2.69 -13.78
N ALA A 114 2.63 3.70 -13.85
CA ALA A 114 3.01 5.10 -13.70
C ALA A 114 3.58 5.39 -12.30
N VAL A 115 2.97 4.84 -11.26
CA VAL A 115 3.47 4.95 -9.88
C VAL A 115 4.85 4.30 -9.76
N GLN A 116 5.03 3.08 -10.27
CA GLN A 116 6.32 2.39 -10.22
C GLN A 116 7.42 3.19 -10.94
N GLU A 117 7.16 3.66 -12.14
CA GLU A 117 8.13 4.43 -12.93
C GLU A 117 8.49 5.76 -12.26
N HIS A 118 7.48 6.49 -11.78
CA HIS A 118 7.69 7.78 -11.13
C HIS A 118 8.46 7.63 -9.82
N MET A 119 8.07 6.67 -8.99
CA MET A 119 8.69 6.45 -7.68
C MET A 119 10.13 5.98 -7.78
N LYS A 120 10.50 5.24 -8.80
CA LYS A 120 11.89 4.89 -9.08
C LYS A 120 12.75 6.15 -9.23
N LYS A 121 12.31 7.12 -10.03
CA LYS A 121 13.00 8.41 -10.26
C LYS A 121 13.01 9.27 -9.01
N LEU A 122 11.87 9.36 -8.31
CA LEU A 122 11.71 10.17 -7.11
C LEU A 122 12.57 9.65 -5.95
N GLN A 123 12.63 8.33 -5.76
CA GLN A 123 13.45 7.71 -4.73
C GLN A 123 14.94 8.01 -4.94
N GLN A 124 15.41 7.95 -6.18
CA GLN A 124 16.77 8.29 -6.52
C GLN A 124 17.08 9.76 -6.24
N SER A 125 16.18 10.67 -6.62
CA SER A 125 16.29 12.09 -6.30
C SER A 125 16.32 12.35 -4.80
N TYR A 126 15.50 11.62 -4.04
CA TYR A 126 15.47 11.71 -2.57
C TYR A 126 16.79 11.25 -1.95
N TYR A 127 17.37 10.15 -2.39
CA TYR A 127 18.68 9.70 -1.93
C TYR A 127 19.79 10.69 -2.26
N THR A 128 19.75 11.27 -3.46
CA THR A 128 20.69 12.32 -3.87
C THR A 128 20.59 13.57 -2.98
N HIS A 129 19.35 13.97 -2.63
CA HIS A 129 19.10 15.11 -1.75
C HIS A 129 19.52 14.84 -0.29
N LEU A 130 19.30 13.64 0.22
CA LEU A 130 19.76 13.24 1.55
C LEU A 130 21.29 13.25 1.66
N GLY A 131 21.98 12.86 0.59
CA GLY A 131 23.44 12.75 0.58
C GLY A 131 23.97 11.81 1.66
N LYS A 132 24.69 12.37 2.64
CA LYS A 132 25.20 11.62 3.81
C LYS A 132 24.34 11.73 5.05
N GLN A 133 23.25 12.53 5.00
CA GLN A 133 22.35 12.71 6.13
C GLN A 133 21.35 11.54 6.21
N GLU A 134 20.96 11.18 7.42
CA GLU A 134 19.93 10.18 7.65
C GLU A 134 18.66 10.84 8.20
N PRO A 135 17.46 10.37 7.87
CA PRO A 135 16.21 10.97 8.32
C PRO A 135 16.09 11.10 9.84
N TRP A 136 16.77 10.24 10.58
CA TRP A 136 16.78 10.21 12.04
C TRP A 136 17.90 11.04 12.70
N ASP A 137 18.81 11.67 11.95
CA ASP A 137 19.89 12.50 12.52
C ASP A 137 19.33 13.67 13.33
N LYS A 138 18.28 14.31 12.84
CA LYS A 138 17.59 15.40 13.54
C LYS A 138 16.60 14.93 14.60
N ASN A 139 16.11 13.70 14.51
CA ASN A 139 15.17 13.12 15.45
C ASN A 139 15.46 11.62 15.65
N PRO A 140 16.41 11.28 16.55
CA PRO A 140 16.80 9.88 16.83
C PRO A 140 15.65 8.98 17.30
N ALA A 141 14.56 9.58 17.81
CA ALA A 141 13.38 8.83 18.25
C ALA A 141 12.73 8.06 17.11
N ILE A 142 12.84 8.53 15.87
CA ILE A 142 12.29 7.86 14.68
C ILE A 142 12.87 6.44 14.57
N LEU A 143 14.19 6.31 14.55
CA LEU A 143 14.86 5.02 14.42
C LEU A 143 14.64 4.16 15.67
N LYS A 144 14.77 4.76 16.87
CA LYS A 144 14.54 4.06 18.14
C LYS A 144 13.15 3.44 18.20
N ASN A 145 12.12 4.21 17.90
CA ASN A 145 10.74 3.75 17.90
C ASN A 145 10.50 2.66 16.83
N ALA A 146 11.07 2.81 15.64
CA ALA A 146 10.96 1.78 14.59
C ALA A 146 11.60 0.46 15.01
N ILE A 147 12.78 0.49 15.65
CA ILE A 147 13.43 -0.71 16.20
C ILE A 147 12.56 -1.34 17.27
N GLN A 148 12.12 -0.56 18.26
CA GLN A 148 11.34 -1.05 19.39
C GLN A 148 9.96 -1.59 18.97
N ASN A 149 9.34 -1.03 17.93
CA ASN A 149 8.05 -1.49 17.40
C ASN A 149 8.19 -2.66 16.41
N SER A 150 9.42 -3.05 16.04
CA SER A 150 9.61 -4.17 15.12
C SER A 150 9.15 -5.49 15.75
N THR A 151 8.54 -6.36 14.94
CA THR A 151 8.06 -7.68 15.39
C THR A 151 9.14 -8.52 16.04
N VAL A 152 10.38 -8.42 15.54
CA VAL A 152 11.52 -9.18 16.08
C VAL A 152 11.89 -8.66 17.47
N TYR A 153 11.98 -7.34 17.65
CA TYR A 153 12.25 -6.72 18.95
C TYR A 153 11.19 -7.12 19.98
N GLN A 154 9.91 -6.95 19.63
CA GLN A 154 8.79 -7.26 20.52
C GLN A 154 8.77 -8.75 20.93
N ARG A 155 9.02 -9.65 19.98
CA ARG A 155 9.11 -11.08 20.26
C ARG A 155 10.23 -11.40 21.25
N LEU A 156 11.44 -10.86 21.04
CA LEU A 156 12.58 -11.09 21.95
C LEU A 156 12.33 -10.49 23.32
N LYS A 157 11.70 -9.33 23.41
CA LYS A 157 11.31 -8.69 24.66
C LYS A 157 10.28 -9.54 25.42
N HIS A 158 9.30 -10.11 24.76
CA HIS A 158 8.34 -11.05 25.37
C HIS A 158 9.00 -12.34 25.86
N GLN A 159 10.12 -12.74 25.28
CA GLN A 159 10.93 -13.85 25.76
C GLN A 159 11.79 -13.50 27.00
N GLY A 160 11.71 -12.26 27.50
CA GLY A 160 12.41 -11.81 28.69
C GLY A 160 13.87 -11.40 28.47
N LEU A 161 14.33 -11.21 27.24
CA LEU A 161 15.71 -10.78 26.98
C LEU A 161 15.91 -9.31 27.41
N ALA A 162 17.09 -9.00 27.93
CA ALA A 162 17.48 -7.62 28.21
C ALA A 162 17.69 -6.82 26.92
N GLU A 163 17.43 -5.52 26.96
CA GLU A 163 17.52 -4.65 25.76
C GLU A 163 18.88 -4.73 25.06
N LYS A 164 19.97 -4.80 25.83
CA LYS A 164 21.34 -4.93 25.31
C LYS A 164 21.51 -6.20 24.47
N ASP A 165 20.95 -7.32 24.91
CA ASP A 165 21.04 -8.60 24.20
C ASP A 165 20.16 -8.60 22.95
N ILE A 166 18.98 -7.99 23.03
CA ILE A 166 18.09 -7.79 21.89
C ILE A 166 18.82 -6.99 20.81
N LEU A 167 19.42 -5.85 21.15
CA LEU A 167 20.14 -5.01 20.19
C LEU A 167 21.35 -5.74 19.58
N LYS A 168 22.05 -6.61 20.34
CA LYS A 168 23.12 -7.44 19.80
C LYS A 168 22.60 -8.39 18.72
N ILE A 169 21.51 -9.11 19.00
CA ILE A 169 20.86 -10.03 18.05
C ILE A 169 20.37 -9.27 16.81
N LEU A 170 19.78 -8.09 16.98
CA LEU A 170 19.28 -7.27 15.87
C LEU A 170 20.38 -6.70 14.97
N ASN A 171 21.63 -6.61 15.47
CA ASN A 171 22.79 -6.19 14.71
C ASN A 171 23.50 -7.34 13.95
N GLU A 172 23.13 -8.59 14.19
CA GLU A 172 23.72 -9.72 13.49
C GLU A 172 23.25 -9.74 12.02
N LYS A 173 24.23 -9.73 11.11
CA LYS A 173 23.96 -9.77 9.67
C LYS A 173 23.56 -11.16 9.22
N LYS A 174 22.63 -11.22 8.29
CA LYS A 174 22.15 -12.45 7.66
C LYS A 174 21.64 -12.17 6.24
N ALA A 175 21.77 -13.16 5.37
CA ALA A 175 21.18 -13.08 4.04
C ALA A 175 19.67 -12.93 4.14
N MET A 176 19.11 -11.87 3.55
CA MET A 176 17.68 -11.60 3.50
C MET A 176 17.25 -11.01 2.18
N LEU A 177 15.97 -11.13 1.88
CA LEU A 177 15.34 -10.51 0.73
C LEU A 177 14.69 -9.19 1.18
N VAL A 178 15.05 -8.09 0.51
CA VAL A 178 14.45 -6.77 0.72
C VAL A 178 13.90 -6.23 -0.60
N TYR A 179 13.00 -5.26 -0.51
CA TYR A 179 12.45 -4.57 -1.67
C TYR A 179 13.08 -3.19 -1.82
N SER A 180 13.42 -2.83 -3.06
CA SER A 180 13.83 -1.49 -3.47
C SER A 180 12.91 -0.97 -4.56
N PRO A 181 12.49 0.31 -4.54
CA PRO A 181 11.73 0.90 -5.65
C PRO A 181 12.50 0.90 -6.98
N GLU A 182 13.82 0.85 -6.94
CA GLU A 182 14.70 0.92 -8.11
C GLU A 182 14.90 -0.45 -8.76
N GLU A 183 15.14 -1.48 -7.95
CA GLU A 183 15.56 -2.82 -8.41
C GLU A 183 14.52 -3.92 -8.13
N GLY A 184 13.46 -3.61 -7.38
CA GLY A 184 12.50 -4.62 -6.93
C GLY A 184 13.04 -5.46 -5.77
N GLU A 185 12.87 -6.78 -5.84
CA GLU A 185 13.38 -7.70 -4.82
C GLU A 185 14.88 -7.95 -4.98
N MET A 186 15.64 -7.70 -3.93
CA MET A 186 17.10 -7.89 -3.92
C MET A 186 17.55 -8.70 -2.70
N ARG A 187 18.58 -9.53 -2.90
CA ARG A 187 19.23 -10.27 -1.81
C ARG A 187 20.37 -9.44 -1.24
N VAL A 188 20.35 -9.23 0.07
CA VAL A 188 21.34 -8.43 0.79
C VAL A 188 21.79 -9.14 2.06
N ASP A 189 22.99 -8.81 2.53
CA ASP A 189 23.49 -9.25 3.82
C ASP A 189 23.34 -8.12 4.86
N TYR A 190 22.14 -8.02 5.40
CA TYR A 190 21.72 -6.98 6.34
C TYR A 190 21.46 -7.56 7.72
N SER A 191 21.68 -6.72 8.74
CA SER A 191 21.12 -6.93 10.06
C SER A 191 19.62 -6.51 10.07
N SER A 192 18.91 -6.90 11.11
CA SER A 192 17.51 -6.43 11.27
C SER A 192 17.45 -4.90 11.39
N ILE A 193 18.44 -4.26 11.99
CA ILE A 193 18.52 -2.80 12.09
C ILE A 193 18.81 -2.18 10.72
N ASP A 194 19.70 -2.78 9.90
CA ASP A 194 19.95 -2.30 8.54
C ASP A 194 18.69 -2.38 7.67
N SER A 195 17.93 -3.46 7.81
CA SER A 195 16.64 -3.60 7.12
C SER A 195 15.64 -2.52 7.56
N ILE A 196 15.52 -2.23 8.85
CA ILE A 196 14.66 -1.14 9.35
C ILE A 196 15.09 0.21 8.78
N LYS A 197 16.40 0.51 8.79
CA LYS A 197 16.96 1.73 8.22
C LYS A 197 16.67 1.83 6.71
N HIS A 198 16.78 0.72 5.99
CA HIS A 198 16.46 0.66 4.57
C HIS A 198 15.00 1.05 4.32
N TYR A 199 14.05 0.41 5.02
CA TYR A 199 12.63 0.67 4.83
C TYR A 199 12.18 2.05 5.33
N LEU A 200 12.81 2.63 6.34
CA LEU A 200 12.52 4.00 6.79
C LEU A 200 12.88 5.08 5.75
N LYS A 201 13.69 4.76 4.75
CA LYS A 201 14.08 5.68 3.67
C LYS A 201 13.25 5.51 2.39
N ILE A 202 12.36 4.55 2.34
CA ILE A 202 11.51 4.35 1.16
C ILE A 202 10.34 5.33 1.21
N LEU A 203 10.12 6.02 0.10
CA LEU A 203 8.98 6.89 -0.10
C LEU A 203 7.74 6.06 -0.47
N HIS A 204 6.62 6.38 0.15
CA HIS A 204 5.37 5.66 -0.02
C HIS A 204 4.36 6.50 -0.81
N PRO A 205 3.96 6.07 -2.01
CA PRO A 205 2.96 6.76 -2.83
C PRO A 205 1.54 6.33 -2.51
N ALA A 206 0.59 7.18 -2.88
CA ALA A 206 -0.82 6.82 -3.00
C ALA A 206 -1.39 7.45 -4.27
N MET A 207 -2.21 6.70 -5.00
CA MET A 207 -2.93 7.21 -6.17
C MET A 207 -4.34 6.64 -6.21
N ILE A 208 -5.30 7.52 -6.46
CA ILE A 208 -6.70 7.16 -6.73
C ILE A 208 -7.18 7.90 -7.96
N ALA A 209 -7.88 7.20 -8.86
CA ALA A 209 -8.59 7.81 -9.97
C ALA A 209 -10.09 7.65 -9.78
N VAL A 210 -10.81 8.77 -9.83
CA VAL A 210 -12.25 8.83 -9.60
C VAL A 210 -12.92 9.52 -10.78
N GLU A 211 -14.01 8.94 -11.27
CA GLU A 211 -14.87 9.56 -12.29
C GLU A 211 -15.66 10.70 -11.64
N PRO A 212 -15.47 11.97 -12.04
CA PRO A 212 -16.03 13.10 -11.30
C PRO A 212 -17.57 13.12 -11.29
N GLN A 213 -18.22 12.66 -12.36
CA GLN A 213 -19.67 12.72 -12.53
C GLN A 213 -20.41 11.68 -11.66
N SER A 214 -19.78 10.54 -11.42
CA SER A 214 -20.43 9.42 -10.72
C SER A 214 -19.81 9.09 -9.36
N GLY A 215 -18.63 9.64 -9.06
CA GLY A 215 -17.84 9.27 -7.87
C GLY A 215 -17.25 7.85 -7.91
N LYS A 216 -17.34 7.15 -9.05
CA LYS A 216 -16.84 5.78 -9.18
C LYS A 216 -15.33 5.74 -9.18
N VAL A 217 -14.76 4.90 -8.32
CA VAL A 217 -13.32 4.63 -8.29
C VAL A 217 -12.94 3.75 -9.46
N LYS A 218 -12.01 4.22 -10.29
CA LYS A 218 -11.51 3.56 -11.50
C LYS A 218 -10.13 2.93 -11.31
N ALA A 219 -9.26 3.56 -10.48
CA ALA A 219 -7.98 2.98 -10.11
C ALA A 219 -7.64 3.30 -8.65
N TRP A 220 -6.85 2.41 -8.02
CA TRP A 220 -6.45 2.52 -6.62
C TRP A 220 -5.09 1.88 -6.40
N VAL A 221 -4.09 2.69 -6.13
CA VAL A 221 -2.72 2.24 -5.82
C VAL A 221 -2.38 2.70 -4.41
N GLY A 222 -2.36 1.76 -3.48
CA GLY A 222 -2.17 2.07 -2.06
C GLY A 222 -0.71 2.16 -1.62
N ASP A 223 0.22 1.57 -2.36
CA ASP A 223 1.68 1.69 -2.18
C ASP A 223 2.42 0.98 -3.33
N LEU A 224 3.74 0.92 -3.26
CA LEU A 224 4.64 0.33 -4.26
C LEU A 224 4.45 -1.18 -4.44
N ASN A 225 4.33 -1.93 -3.38
CA ASN A 225 4.28 -3.39 -3.42
C ASN A 225 3.56 -3.97 -2.20
N TYR A 226 2.41 -4.59 -2.40
CA TYR A 226 1.57 -5.11 -1.33
C TYR A 226 2.21 -6.24 -0.50
N LYS A 227 3.15 -6.98 -1.06
CA LYS A 227 3.89 -8.02 -0.33
C LYS A 227 4.77 -7.43 0.78
N TYR A 228 5.34 -6.25 0.55
CA TYR A 228 6.26 -5.58 1.47
C TYR A 228 5.59 -4.47 2.28
N PHE A 229 4.62 -3.78 1.69
CA PHE A 229 3.94 -2.61 2.26
C PHE A 229 2.43 -2.84 2.24
N GLN A 230 1.89 -3.42 3.30
CA GLN A 230 0.47 -3.75 3.37
C GLN A 230 -0.40 -2.60 3.88
N TYR A 231 0.22 -1.51 4.36
CA TYR A 231 -0.50 -0.34 4.81
C TYR A 231 -0.96 0.49 3.59
N ASP A 232 -2.27 0.66 3.46
CA ASP A 232 -2.86 1.39 2.33
C ASP A 232 -2.70 2.89 2.52
N GLN A 233 -1.82 3.50 1.73
CA GLN A 233 -1.54 4.94 1.80
C GLN A 233 -2.70 5.80 1.27
N VAL A 234 -3.65 5.25 0.52
CA VAL A 234 -4.87 5.97 0.10
C VAL A 234 -5.81 6.19 1.28
N GLU A 235 -5.90 5.21 2.19
CA GLU A 235 -6.72 5.31 3.42
C GLU A 235 -5.97 5.97 4.58
N ALA A 236 -4.66 6.25 4.43
CA ALA A 236 -3.85 6.82 5.49
C ALA A 236 -4.33 8.23 5.88
N PRO A 237 -4.68 8.47 7.14
CA PRO A 237 -5.01 9.83 7.60
C PRO A 237 -3.75 10.70 7.54
N ARG A 238 -3.87 11.86 6.91
CA ARG A 238 -2.78 12.83 6.73
C ARG A 238 -3.26 14.23 7.04
N GLN A 239 -2.35 15.12 7.41
CA GLN A 239 -2.64 16.53 7.49
C GLN A 239 -3.03 17.04 6.10
N VAL A 240 -4.19 17.69 6.02
CA VAL A 240 -4.78 18.15 4.76
C VAL A 240 -3.95 19.25 4.11
N GLY A 241 -3.31 20.10 4.92
CA GLY A 241 -2.53 21.25 4.46
C GLY A 241 -3.32 22.14 3.52
N SER A 242 -2.69 22.63 2.46
CA SER A 242 -3.32 23.55 1.49
C SER A 242 -4.47 22.94 0.68
N VAL A 243 -4.64 21.61 0.70
CA VAL A 243 -5.79 20.94 0.04
C VAL A 243 -7.11 21.29 0.75
N PHE A 244 -7.06 21.81 1.99
CA PHE A 244 -8.24 22.28 2.72
C PHE A 244 -8.71 23.67 2.26
N LYS A 245 -7.85 24.48 1.65
CA LYS A 245 -8.19 25.83 1.20
C LYS A 245 -9.45 25.90 0.31
N PRO A 246 -9.67 25.03 -0.68
CA PRO A 246 -10.90 25.04 -1.46
C PRO A 246 -12.16 24.92 -0.60
N VAL A 247 -12.13 24.18 0.52
CA VAL A 247 -13.27 24.07 1.44
C VAL A 247 -13.54 25.42 2.11
N VAL A 248 -12.50 26.06 2.68
CA VAL A 248 -12.58 27.39 3.28
C VAL A 248 -13.13 28.41 2.30
N TYR A 249 -12.57 28.45 1.10
CA TYR A 249 -12.98 29.42 0.07
C TYR A 249 -14.41 29.16 -0.46
N SER A 250 -14.81 27.90 -0.54
CA SER A 250 -16.19 27.55 -0.91
C SER A 250 -17.18 28.01 0.14
N ALA A 251 -16.88 27.85 1.43
CA ALA A 251 -17.70 28.33 2.52
C ALA A 251 -17.80 29.87 2.49
N ALA A 252 -16.68 30.57 2.28
CA ALA A 252 -16.66 32.03 2.14
C ALA A 252 -17.55 32.53 0.98
N ILE A 253 -17.46 31.88 -0.17
CA ILE A 253 -18.29 32.20 -1.35
C ILE A 253 -19.76 31.93 -1.05
N HIS A 254 -20.07 30.83 -0.37
CA HIS A 254 -21.44 30.51 0.02
C HIS A 254 -22.06 31.57 0.96
N GLN A 255 -21.24 32.20 1.80
CA GLN A 255 -21.63 33.32 2.65
C GLN A 255 -21.68 34.68 1.91
N GLY A 256 -21.41 34.70 0.61
CA GLY A 256 -21.52 35.92 -0.21
C GLY A 256 -20.18 36.65 -0.46
N THR A 257 -19.05 36.08 -0.04
CA THR A 257 -17.74 36.68 -0.38
C THR A 257 -17.52 36.58 -1.90
N ARG A 258 -17.22 37.74 -2.53
CA ARG A 258 -17.04 37.80 -3.97
C ARG A 258 -15.67 37.25 -4.38
N LEU A 259 -15.60 36.62 -5.55
CA LEU A 259 -14.34 36.11 -6.12
C LEU A 259 -13.30 37.19 -6.40
N ASP A 260 -13.75 38.39 -6.66
CA ASP A 260 -12.94 39.60 -6.92
C ASP A 260 -12.68 40.46 -5.68
N ALA A 261 -13.12 40.02 -4.49
CA ALA A 261 -12.77 40.69 -3.25
C ALA A 261 -11.26 40.68 -3.02
N TYR A 262 -10.69 41.84 -2.67
CA TYR A 262 -9.25 42.00 -2.50
C TYR A 262 -8.85 41.83 -1.03
N TYR A 263 -7.79 41.05 -0.83
CA TYR A 263 -7.13 40.81 0.45
C TYR A 263 -5.67 41.28 0.39
N LYS A 264 -5.21 41.91 1.46
CA LYS A 264 -3.79 42.25 1.60
C LYS A 264 -2.97 41.05 2.01
N ASN A 265 -1.88 40.77 1.30
CA ASN A 265 -0.95 39.74 1.69
C ASN A 265 0.01 40.32 2.76
N GLU A 266 -0.34 40.14 4.03
CA GLU A 266 0.49 40.57 5.15
C GLU A 266 0.56 39.53 6.25
N GLN A 267 1.70 39.44 6.92
CA GLN A 267 1.85 38.54 8.07
C GLN A 267 1.23 39.22 9.29
N LYS A 268 0.16 38.62 9.81
CA LYS A 268 -0.53 39.04 11.04
C LYS A 268 -0.20 38.07 12.17
N THR A 269 -0.17 38.59 13.39
CA THR A 269 -0.12 37.78 14.61
C THR A 269 -1.51 37.74 15.22
N TYR A 270 -1.94 36.62 15.69
CA TYR A 270 -3.26 36.36 16.27
C TYR A 270 -3.11 36.03 17.76
N PRO A 271 -3.26 37.04 18.67
CA PRO A 271 -3.10 36.81 20.11
C PRO A 271 -4.07 35.81 20.68
N GLU A 272 -5.30 35.71 20.13
CA GLU A 272 -6.34 34.78 20.52
C GLU A 272 -6.00 33.30 20.21
N TYR A 273 -4.92 33.06 19.45
CA TYR A 273 -4.37 31.77 19.10
C TYR A 273 -2.90 31.63 19.52
N ASP A 274 -2.59 31.95 20.77
CA ASP A 274 -1.24 31.88 21.37
C ASP A 274 -0.17 32.63 20.57
N ASP A 275 -0.47 33.84 20.15
CA ASP A 275 0.39 34.71 19.34
C ASP A 275 0.84 34.02 18.01
N TRP A 276 0.01 33.13 17.50
CA TRP A 276 0.31 32.44 16.26
C TRP A 276 0.37 33.40 15.06
N SER A 277 1.39 33.21 14.23
CA SER A 277 1.61 34.01 13.03
C SER A 277 1.83 33.10 11.82
N PRO A 278 0.83 32.95 10.91
CA PRO A 278 0.95 32.13 9.73
C PRO A 278 2.02 32.63 8.78
N ARG A 279 2.74 31.67 8.14
CA ARG A 279 3.79 32.02 7.18
C ARG A 279 3.44 31.51 5.78
N ASN A 280 3.75 32.34 4.77
CA ASN A 280 3.74 31.90 3.38
C ASN A 280 4.96 31.02 3.07
N SER A 281 4.81 30.06 2.17
CA SER A 281 5.88 29.13 1.81
C SER A 281 7.09 29.80 1.13
N ASP A 282 6.83 30.92 0.45
CA ASP A 282 7.82 31.73 -0.25
C ASP A 282 8.36 32.91 0.60
N ASN A 283 7.88 33.07 1.85
CA ASN A 283 8.14 34.19 2.74
C ASN A 283 7.84 35.57 2.11
N ASN A 284 6.97 35.64 1.10
CA ASN A 284 6.51 36.86 0.49
C ASN A 284 5.20 37.32 1.17
N TYR A 285 5.18 38.59 1.65
CA TYR A 285 4.04 39.20 2.37
C TYR A 285 3.59 40.48 1.72
N GLU A 286 3.90 40.72 0.44
CA GLU A 286 3.58 41.93 -0.29
C GLU A 286 2.38 41.75 -1.23
N GLY A 287 1.74 42.88 -1.55
CA GLY A 287 0.71 42.99 -2.56
C GLY A 287 -0.71 42.69 -2.09
N TYR A 288 -1.63 42.82 -3.03
CA TYR A 288 -3.06 42.55 -2.87
C TYR A 288 -3.47 41.49 -3.86
N TYR A 289 -4.29 40.54 -3.43
CA TYR A 289 -4.78 39.47 -4.27
C TYR A 289 -6.29 39.39 -4.16
N THR A 290 -6.94 39.12 -5.28
CA THR A 290 -8.34 38.71 -5.25
C THR A 290 -8.50 37.38 -4.54
N LEU A 291 -9.70 37.06 -4.05
CA LEU A 291 -10.00 35.75 -3.44
C LEU A 291 -9.54 34.61 -4.36
N LYS A 292 -9.88 34.68 -5.65
CA LYS A 292 -9.44 33.71 -6.67
C LYS A 292 -7.91 33.68 -6.83
N GLY A 293 -7.26 34.85 -6.85
CA GLY A 293 -5.79 34.94 -6.99
C GLY A 293 -5.05 34.37 -5.79
N ALA A 294 -5.56 34.60 -4.58
CA ALA A 294 -4.99 34.08 -3.33
C ALA A 294 -5.07 32.52 -3.29
N LEU A 295 -6.20 31.93 -3.71
CA LEU A 295 -6.33 30.48 -3.82
C LEU A 295 -5.37 29.92 -4.87
N SER A 296 -5.32 30.51 -6.05
CA SER A 296 -4.45 30.08 -7.16
C SER A 296 -2.96 30.06 -6.77
N LYS A 297 -2.53 31.02 -5.96
CA LYS A 297 -1.15 31.12 -5.44
C LYS A 297 -0.96 30.42 -4.10
N SER A 298 -2.02 29.82 -3.57
CA SER A 298 -2.00 29.11 -2.27
C SER A 298 -1.44 29.94 -1.11
N ILE A 299 -1.81 31.24 -1.03
CA ILE A 299 -1.32 32.16 -0.01
C ILE A 299 -1.91 31.79 1.35
N ASN A 300 -1.05 31.52 2.33
CA ASN A 300 -1.47 31.07 3.66
C ASN A 300 -2.08 32.19 4.49
N THR A 301 -1.46 33.37 4.51
CA THR A 301 -1.92 34.54 5.29
C THR A 301 -3.33 34.92 4.92
N ILE A 302 -3.65 34.96 3.63
CA ILE A 302 -4.99 35.30 3.14
C ILE A 302 -5.97 34.13 3.44
N ALA A 303 -5.54 32.86 3.30
CA ALA A 303 -6.42 31.73 3.61
C ALA A 303 -6.86 31.73 5.09
N VAL A 304 -5.96 32.09 6.01
CA VAL A 304 -6.28 32.24 7.43
C VAL A 304 -7.26 33.42 7.65
N GLU A 305 -7.03 34.55 7.02
CA GLU A 305 -7.95 35.68 7.12
C GLU A 305 -9.35 35.35 6.60
N VAL A 306 -9.44 34.69 5.45
CA VAL A 306 -10.73 34.21 4.89
C VAL A 306 -11.41 33.22 5.83
N LEU A 307 -10.67 32.28 6.43
CA LEU A 307 -11.21 31.31 7.39
C LEU A 307 -11.82 32.02 8.61
N LEU A 308 -11.09 32.99 9.20
CA LEU A 308 -11.55 33.71 10.37
C LEU A 308 -12.76 34.58 10.07
N GLN A 309 -12.79 35.22 8.90
CA GLN A 309 -13.96 36.02 8.46
C GLN A 309 -15.19 35.13 8.20
N THR A 310 -15.00 33.91 7.67
CA THR A 310 -16.08 32.95 7.41
C THR A 310 -16.60 32.31 8.70
N GLY A 311 -15.73 32.18 9.70
CA GLY A 311 -15.97 31.49 10.96
C GLY A 311 -15.54 30.03 10.91
N ILE A 312 -14.75 29.62 11.88
CA ILE A 312 -14.18 28.25 11.96
C ILE A 312 -15.29 27.20 12.05
N ASP A 313 -16.34 27.48 12.80
CA ASP A 313 -17.48 26.56 12.98
C ASP A 313 -18.35 26.41 11.73
N THR A 314 -18.19 27.28 10.75
CA THR A 314 -18.94 27.24 9.48
C THR A 314 -18.24 26.37 8.43
N VAL A 315 -16.94 26.22 8.53
CA VAL A 315 -16.10 25.49 7.58
C VAL A 315 -15.93 24.04 8.01
#